data_70d2d7e88e317e0ce31aea7d95584980
#
_entry.id   70d2d7e88e317e0ce31aea7d95584980
#
_cell.length_a   1.000
_cell.length_b   1.000
_cell.length_c   1.000
_cell.angle_alpha   90.00
_cell.angle_beta   90.00
_cell.angle_gamma   90.00
#
_symmetry.space_group_name_H-M   'P 1'
#
loop_
_entity.id
_entity.type
_entity.pdbx_description
1 polymer ?
#
loop_
_entity_poly.entity_id
_entity_poly.type
_entity_poly.pdbx_seq_one_letter_code
_entity_poly.pdbx_strand_id
1 'polypeptide(L)'
;MLVGYYRQVYFLFYFYLIAYCCKKRKQTRLAIAITFVTFIFYLASTSYVASMLIGRLEDAYDPPKHLPNADVIIVLGGGATGDTPDVTGTGTLCSIPANRLLTAVRLQKKLGIPIIVSGGQIYEDSGREADIARRILKELGVSEDMILLENRSLNTTQNAEYSTNILKSRKYKQPLLVTSAFHMERAVVNFNKLGVDVIPYPCDYMVNKEKVFHYNRLAPSSQALEFTAIYLQENLRTFVTKYIE
;
A
#
# COMPACT_ATOMS: atom_id res chain seq x y z
N MET A 1 -14.00 16.48 -7.06
CA MET A 1 -12.73 16.44 -7.82
C MET A 1 -12.11 17.83 -8.07
N LEU A 2 -12.88 18.90 -8.37
CA LEU A 2 -12.35 20.26 -8.61
C LEU A 2 -11.75 20.96 -7.38
N VAL A 3 -12.24 20.72 -6.17
CA VAL A 3 -11.81 21.44 -4.95
C VAL A 3 -10.37 21.12 -4.53
N GLY A 4 -9.89 19.90 -4.74
CA GLY A 4 -8.50 19.53 -4.44
C GLY A 4 -7.47 20.15 -5.40
N TYR A 5 -7.88 20.43 -6.62
CA TYR A 5 -7.07 21.05 -7.67
C TYR A 5 -6.69 22.49 -7.31
N TYR A 6 -7.65 23.27 -6.83
CA TYR A 6 -7.42 24.68 -6.50
C TYR A 6 -6.47 24.88 -5.31
N ARG A 7 -6.54 24.02 -4.28
CA ARG A 7 -5.69 24.16 -3.08
C ARG A 7 -4.19 24.13 -3.39
N GLN A 8 -3.76 23.25 -4.29
CA GLN A 8 -2.34 23.11 -4.63
C GLN A 8 -1.84 24.21 -5.55
N VAL A 9 -2.69 24.71 -6.46
CA VAL A 9 -2.39 25.87 -7.32
C VAL A 9 -2.20 27.11 -6.45
N TYR A 10 -3.03 27.33 -5.43
CA TYR A 10 -2.85 28.43 -4.49
C TYR A 10 -1.56 28.32 -3.70
N PHE A 11 -1.16 27.10 -3.30
CA PHE A 11 0.08 26.87 -2.57
C PHE A 11 1.31 27.24 -3.43
N LEU A 12 1.33 26.81 -4.68
CA LEU A 12 2.37 27.15 -5.65
C LEU A 12 2.43 28.66 -5.93
N PHE A 13 1.29 29.30 -6.07
CA PHE A 13 1.17 30.74 -6.25
C PHE A 13 1.73 31.52 -5.05
N TYR A 14 1.46 31.05 -3.83
CA TYR A 14 1.96 31.67 -2.59
C TYR A 14 3.49 31.61 -2.50
N PHE A 15 4.07 30.47 -2.80
CA PHE A 15 5.53 30.32 -2.84
C PHE A 15 6.17 31.21 -3.92
N TYR A 16 5.56 31.32 -5.08
CA TYR A 16 6.02 32.24 -6.13
C TYR A 16 6.01 33.69 -5.65
N LEU A 17 4.95 34.12 -4.97
CA LEU A 17 4.82 35.47 -4.40
C LEU A 17 5.92 35.74 -3.36
N ILE A 18 6.20 34.80 -2.48
CA ILE A 18 7.28 34.92 -1.49
C ILE A 18 8.65 35.03 -2.20
N ALA A 19 8.93 34.18 -3.19
CA ALA A 19 10.17 34.24 -3.94
C ALA A 19 10.34 35.59 -4.66
N TYR A 20 9.27 36.14 -5.24
CA TYR A 20 9.24 37.47 -5.86
C TYR A 20 9.54 38.59 -4.85
N CYS A 21 8.90 38.56 -3.67
CA CYS A 21 9.15 39.51 -2.58
C CYS A 21 10.59 39.46 -2.09
N CYS A 22 11.16 38.26 -1.91
CA CYS A 22 12.57 38.08 -1.52
C CYS A 22 13.52 38.65 -2.58
N LYS A 23 13.25 38.45 -3.87
CA LYS A 23 14.02 39.02 -4.98
C LYS A 23 13.98 40.55 -4.95
N LYS A 24 12.79 41.15 -4.75
CA LYS A 24 12.60 42.59 -4.64
C LYS A 24 13.39 43.21 -3.47
N ARG A 25 13.52 42.43 -2.36
CA ARG A 25 14.31 42.83 -1.19
C ARG A 25 15.81 42.51 -1.29
N LYS A 26 16.32 42.22 -2.50
CA LYS A 26 17.74 41.84 -2.79
C LYS A 26 18.19 40.54 -2.06
N GLN A 27 17.31 39.72 -1.59
CA GLN A 27 17.57 38.40 -0.97
C GLN A 27 17.62 37.31 -2.06
N THR A 28 18.51 37.46 -3.03
CA THR A 28 18.53 36.61 -4.24
C THR A 28 18.74 35.12 -3.92
N ARG A 29 19.62 34.79 -2.96
CA ARG A 29 19.87 33.39 -2.56
C ARG A 29 18.61 32.72 -2.01
N LEU A 30 17.87 33.43 -1.16
CA LEU A 30 16.61 32.93 -0.59
C LEU A 30 15.53 32.76 -1.68
N ALA A 31 15.44 33.71 -2.62
CA ALA A 31 14.52 33.63 -3.74
C ALA A 31 14.81 32.38 -4.61
N ILE A 32 16.08 32.09 -4.92
CA ILE A 32 16.50 30.90 -5.67
C ILE A 32 16.11 29.63 -4.91
N ALA A 33 16.40 29.55 -3.60
CA ALA A 33 16.08 28.38 -2.79
C ALA A 33 14.55 28.11 -2.76
N ILE A 34 13.73 29.14 -2.54
CA ILE A 34 12.27 29.02 -2.55
C ILE A 34 11.76 28.56 -3.91
N THR A 35 12.29 29.15 -5.01
CA THR A 35 11.89 28.75 -6.38
C THR A 35 12.22 27.28 -6.64
N PHE A 36 13.41 26.83 -6.22
CA PHE A 36 13.81 25.42 -6.37
C PHE A 36 12.91 24.47 -5.59
N VAL A 37 12.64 24.77 -4.32
CA VAL A 37 11.74 23.96 -3.48
C VAL A 37 10.33 23.92 -4.08
N THR A 38 9.82 25.06 -4.56
CA THR A 38 8.51 25.14 -5.22
C THR A 38 8.46 24.28 -6.48
N PHE A 39 9.54 24.29 -7.27
CA PHE A 39 9.63 23.48 -8.49
C PHE A 39 9.64 21.97 -8.16
N ILE A 40 10.41 21.54 -7.16
CA ILE A 40 10.40 20.14 -6.70
C ILE A 40 9.01 19.74 -6.20
N PHE A 41 8.36 20.60 -5.39
CA PHE A 41 7.01 20.35 -4.90
C PHE A 41 5.98 20.27 -6.04
N TYR A 42 6.11 21.15 -7.07
CA TYR A 42 5.29 21.07 -8.27
C TYR A 42 5.46 19.72 -8.97
N LEU A 43 6.69 19.30 -9.25
CA LEU A 43 6.97 18.02 -9.90
C LEU A 43 6.37 16.85 -9.09
N ALA A 44 6.59 16.82 -7.76
CA ALA A 44 6.06 15.81 -6.87
C ALA A 44 4.53 15.75 -6.84
N SER A 45 3.86 16.87 -7.13
CA SER A 45 2.40 16.98 -7.15
C SER A 45 1.77 16.66 -8.50
N THR A 46 2.57 16.42 -9.56
CA THR A 46 2.03 16.06 -10.89
C THR A 46 1.78 14.56 -11.03
N SER A 47 0.64 14.19 -11.62
CA SER A 47 0.33 12.78 -11.89
C SER A 47 1.31 12.14 -12.86
N TYR A 48 2.02 12.93 -13.68
CA TYR A 48 3.07 12.44 -14.57
C TYR A 48 4.23 11.86 -13.77
N VAL A 49 4.83 12.64 -12.87
CA VAL A 49 5.96 12.21 -12.03
C VAL A 49 5.52 11.14 -11.05
N ALA A 50 4.42 11.35 -10.33
CA ALA A 50 3.92 10.43 -9.33
C ALA A 50 3.65 9.03 -9.90
N SER A 51 3.05 8.93 -11.09
CA SER A 51 2.80 7.63 -11.73
C SER A 51 4.06 6.94 -12.25
N MET A 52 5.12 7.70 -12.56
CA MET A 52 6.42 7.10 -12.87
C MET A 52 7.08 6.53 -11.62
N LEU A 53 6.98 7.25 -10.50
CA LEU A 53 7.58 6.84 -9.24
C LEU A 53 6.88 5.60 -8.67
N ILE A 54 5.55 5.65 -8.49
CA ILE A 54 4.80 4.53 -7.93
C ILE A 54 4.86 3.30 -8.84
N GLY A 55 4.82 3.51 -10.17
CA GLY A 55 4.93 2.42 -11.14
C GLY A 55 6.22 1.61 -11.02
N ARG A 56 7.34 2.23 -10.57
CA ARG A 56 8.59 1.49 -10.31
C ARG A 56 8.44 0.47 -9.18
N LEU A 57 7.66 0.79 -8.15
CA LEU A 57 7.37 -0.16 -7.07
C LEU A 57 6.42 -1.26 -7.56
N GLU A 58 5.40 -0.89 -8.35
CA GLU A 58 4.39 -1.81 -8.84
C GLU A 58 4.90 -2.76 -9.92
N ASP A 59 5.96 -2.37 -10.62
CA ASP A 59 6.62 -3.18 -11.67
C ASP A 59 7.68 -4.15 -11.10
N ALA A 60 7.92 -4.13 -9.77
CA ALA A 60 8.92 -5.02 -9.15
C ALA A 60 8.52 -6.49 -9.19
N TYR A 61 7.22 -6.79 -9.17
CA TYR A 61 6.67 -8.14 -9.26
C TYR A 61 5.43 -8.15 -10.16
N ASP A 62 5.32 -9.19 -10.99
CA ASP A 62 4.11 -9.47 -11.75
C ASP A 62 3.35 -10.64 -11.13
N PRO A 63 2.01 -10.66 -11.22
CA PRO A 63 1.25 -11.83 -10.82
C PRO A 63 1.59 -13.02 -11.73
N PRO A 64 1.56 -14.26 -11.22
CA PRO A 64 1.79 -15.45 -12.03
C PRO A 64 0.84 -15.52 -13.22
N LYS A 65 1.35 -15.86 -14.42
CA LYS A 65 0.54 -15.98 -15.65
C LYS A 65 -0.54 -17.06 -15.54
N HIS A 66 -0.28 -18.11 -14.78
CA HIS A 66 -1.22 -19.18 -14.49
C HIS A 66 -1.42 -19.27 -12.97
N LEU A 67 -2.54 -19.87 -12.56
CA LEU A 67 -2.78 -20.08 -11.13
C LEU A 67 -1.65 -20.97 -10.57
N PRO A 68 -0.92 -20.51 -9.55
CA PRO A 68 0.20 -21.25 -8.99
C PRO A 68 -0.28 -22.45 -8.18
N ASN A 69 0.58 -23.46 -8.07
CA ASN A 69 0.38 -24.56 -7.14
C ASN A 69 0.74 -24.06 -5.73
N ALA A 70 -0.21 -23.41 -5.06
CA ALA A 70 -0.06 -22.89 -3.71
C ALA A 70 -0.89 -23.73 -2.74
N ASP A 71 -0.49 -23.79 -1.46
CA ASP A 71 -1.18 -24.53 -0.41
C ASP A 71 -1.87 -23.62 0.62
N VAL A 72 -1.57 -22.34 0.62
CA VAL A 72 -2.22 -21.32 1.47
C VAL A 72 -2.08 -19.94 0.85
N ILE A 73 -3.05 -19.07 1.05
CA ILE A 73 -2.99 -17.65 0.70
C ILE A 73 -2.65 -16.87 1.96
N ILE A 74 -1.69 -15.94 1.89
CA ILE A 74 -1.43 -14.95 2.94
C ILE A 74 -1.89 -13.61 2.41
N VAL A 75 -2.83 -12.96 3.09
CA VAL A 75 -3.24 -11.59 2.78
C VAL A 75 -2.79 -10.66 3.89
N LEU A 76 -2.00 -9.63 3.49
CA LEU A 76 -1.49 -8.64 4.44
C LEU A 76 -2.47 -7.49 4.61
N GLY A 77 -2.64 -7.09 5.85
CA GLY A 77 -3.41 -5.94 6.24
C GLY A 77 -2.81 -4.58 5.82
N GLY A 78 -3.50 -3.50 6.19
CA GLY A 78 -3.10 -2.13 5.87
C GLY A 78 -3.97 -1.08 6.55
N GLY A 79 -4.77 -1.48 7.54
CA GLY A 79 -5.57 -0.60 8.41
C GLY A 79 -7.07 -0.85 8.36
N ALA A 80 -7.70 -0.63 9.50
CA ALA A 80 -9.15 -0.71 9.69
C ALA A 80 -9.62 0.30 10.74
N THR A 81 -10.87 0.72 10.63
CA THR A 81 -11.58 1.47 11.69
C THR A 81 -12.23 0.48 12.66
N GLY A 82 -12.31 0.82 13.95
CA GLY A 82 -12.84 -0.10 14.96
C GLY A 82 -14.32 0.07 15.28
N ASP A 83 -14.82 1.30 15.23
CA ASP A 83 -16.13 1.72 15.72
C ASP A 83 -17.10 2.18 14.64
N THR A 84 -16.69 2.16 13.37
CA THR A 84 -17.56 2.58 12.24
C THR A 84 -18.62 1.52 11.96
N PRO A 85 -19.85 1.95 11.54
CA PRO A 85 -20.87 1.01 11.11
C PRO A 85 -20.44 0.18 9.89
N ASP A 86 -20.82 -1.09 9.86
CA ASP A 86 -20.68 -1.97 8.71
C ASP A 86 -21.95 -2.79 8.54
N VAL A 87 -22.07 -3.59 7.48
CA VAL A 87 -23.28 -4.37 7.13
C VAL A 87 -23.66 -5.34 8.25
N THR A 88 -22.70 -6.02 8.86
CA THR A 88 -22.90 -7.04 9.90
C THR A 88 -22.03 -6.81 11.12
N GLY A 89 -22.01 -5.63 11.67
CA GLY A 89 -21.28 -5.33 12.90
C GLY A 89 -20.58 -3.98 12.88
N THR A 90 -19.45 -3.87 13.55
CA THR A 90 -18.66 -2.64 13.66
C THR A 90 -17.24 -2.86 13.16
N GLY A 91 -16.63 -1.78 12.69
CA GLY A 91 -15.31 -1.78 12.11
C GLY A 91 -15.29 -2.12 10.62
N THR A 92 -14.51 -1.37 9.85
CA THR A 92 -14.43 -1.48 8.40
C THR A 92 -12.98 -1.47 7.95
N LEU A 93 -12.61 -2.31 6.98
CA LEU A 93 -11.30 -2.26 6.35
C LEU A 93 -11.13 -0.95 5.57
N CYS A 94 -9.96 -0.34 5.66
CA CYS A 94 -9.60 0.74 4.74
C CYS A 94 -9.58 0.23 3.28
N SER A 95 -9.59 1.13 2.30
CA SER A 95 -9.71 0.77 0.87
C SER A 95 -8.62 -0.20 0.40
N ILE A 96 -7.38 0.03 0.81
CA ILE A 96 -6.22 -0.80 0.42
C ILE A 96 -6.38 -2.25 0.90
N PRO A 97 -6.52 -2.57 2.20
CA PRO A 97 -6.72 -3.96 2.64
C PRO A 97 -8.03 -4.57 2.15
N ALA A 98 -9.08 -3.79 1.91
CA ALA A 98 -10.31 -4.29 1.30
C ALA A 98 -10.08 -4.82 -0.13
N ASN A 99 -9.30 -4.11 -0.95
CA ASN A 99 -8.91 -4.55 -2.29
C ASN A 99 -8.05 -5.82 -2.26
N ARG A 100 -7.12 -5.91 -1.30
CA ARG A 100 -6.31 -7.13 -1.08
C ARG A 100 -7.20 -8.31 -0.69
N LEU A 101 -8.13 -8.10 0.24
CA LEU A 101 -9.07 -9.12 0.69
C LEU A 101 -9.96 -9.63 -0.45
N LEU A 102 -10.48 -8.73 -1.28
CA LEU A 102 -11.26 -9.09 -2.47
C LEU A 102 -10.45 -9.98 -3.42
N THR A 103 -9.17 -9.66 -3.64
CA THR A 103 -8.28 -10.47 -4.47
C THR A 103 -8.04 -11.84 -3.82
N ALA A 104 -7.81 -11.90 -2.51
CA ALA A 104 -7.63 -13.15 -1.77
C ALA A 104 -8.87 -14.07 -1.86
N VAL A 105 -10.08 -13.52 -1.73
CA VAL A 105 -11.34 -14.28 -1.92
C VAL A 105 -11.46 -14.86 -3.33
N ARG A 106 -11.14 -14.05 -4.35
CA ARG A 106 -11.20 -14.51 -5.75
C ARG A 106 -10.21 -15.65 -6.02
N LEU A 107 -9.03 -15.59 -5.42
CA LEU A 107 -8.02 -16.65 -5.49
C LEU A 107 -8.47 -17.88 -4.71
N GLN A 108 -8.98 -17.70 -3.49
CA GLN A 108 -9.49 -18.78 -2.67
C GLN A 108 -10.60 -19.58 -3.37
N LYS A 109 -11.56 -18.89 -3.99
CA LYS A 109 -12.63 -19.55 -4.77
C LYS A 109 -12.13 -20.35 -5.96
N LYS A 110 -10.98 -19.98 -6.54
CA LYS A 110 -10.38 -20.69 -7.67
C LYS A 110 -9.46 -21.84 -7.25
N LEU A 111 -8.74 -21.68 -6.14
CA LEU A 111 -7.72 -22.62 -5.68
C LEU A 111 -8.25 -23.60 -4.63
N GLY A 112 -9.32 -23.24 -3.90
CA GLY A 112 -9.87 -24.06 -2.81
C GLY A 112 -8.93 -24.23 -1.62
N ILE A 113 -8.01 -23.31 -1.38
CA ILE A 113 -7.00 -23.37 -0.32
C ILE A 113 -7.28 -22.34 0.79
N PRO A 114 -6.76 -22.54 2.03
CA PRO A 114 -7.00 -21.63 3.14
C PRO A 114 -6.42 -20.23 2.94
N ILE A 115 -6.97 -19.26 3.68
CA ILE A 115 -6.47 -17.88 3.75
C ILE A 115 -5.93 -17.61 5.16
N ILE A 116 -4.69 -17.17 5.27
CA ILE A 116 -4.15 -16.51 6.47
C ILE A 116 -4.40 -15.01 6.30
N VAL A 117 -5.18 -14.42 7.20
CA VAL A 117 -5.32 -12.96 7.28
C VAL A 117 -4.37 -12.45 8.35
N SER A 118 -3.45 -11.58 7.96
CA SER A 118 -2.43 -11.05 8.86
C SER A 118 -2.56 -9.53 9.02
N GLY A 119 -2.92 -9.10 10.23
CA GLY A 119 -3.08 -7.69 10.61
C GLY A 119 -3.70 -7.54 11.99
N GLY A 120 -2.97 -6.93 12.93
CA GLY A 120 -3.42 -6.67 14.28
C GLY A 120 -4.13 -5.32 14.44
N GLN A 121 -4.11 -4.81 15.65
CA GLN A 121 -4.58 -3.48 16.04
C GLN A 121 -3.36 -2.61 16.36
N ILE A 122 -3.08 -1.62 15.48
CA ILE A 122 -1.87 -0.78 15.62
C ILE A 122 -2.06 0.30 16.69
N TYR A 123 -3.24 0.91 16.74
CA TYR A 123 -3.59 1.96 17.70
C TYR A 123 -4.85 1.56 18.47
N GLU A 124 -5.01 2.10 19.69
CA GLU A 124 -6.18 1.81 20.54
C GLU A 124 -7.51 2.17 19.88
N ASP A 125 -7.52 3.22 19.04
CA ASP A 125 -8.67 3.71 18.29
C ASP A 125 -8.79 3.11 16.88
N SER A 126 -7.91 2.18 16.49
CA SER A 126 -8.03 1.45 15.22
C SER A 126 -8.77 0.13 15.39
N GLY A 127 -9.24 -0.44 14.26
CA GLY A 127 -9.85 -1.76 14.24
C GLY A 127 -8.84 -2.90 14.34
N ARG A 128 -9.22 -4.01 14.93
CA ARG A 128 -8.46 -5.27 14.86
C ARG A 128 -8.69 -5.90 13.50
N GLU A 129 -7.75 -5.67 12.60
CA GLU A 129 -7.95 -5.84 11.17
C GLU A 129 -8.29 -7.27 10.76
N ALA A 130 -7.54 -8.27 11.27
CA ALA A 130 -7.80 -9.66 10.91
C ALA A 130 -9.17 -10.16 11.39
N ASP A 131 -9.67 -9.67 12.53
CA ASP A 131 -11.00 -10.06 13.03
C ASP A 131 -12.12 -9.47 12.15
N ILE A 132 -11.95 -8.21 11.69
CA ILE A 132 -12.87 -7.54 10.75
C ILE A 132 -12.85 -8.26 9.40
N ALA A 133 -11.63 -8.55 8.89
CA ALA A 133 -11.47 -9.27 7.63
C ALA A 133 -12.08 -10.68 7.67
N ARG A 134 -11.97 -11.42 8.80
CA ARG A 134 -12.63 -12.71 9.00
C ARG A 134 -14.15 -12.59 8.86
N ARG A 135 -14.77 -11.59 9.49
CA ARG A 135 -16.22 -11.35 9.36
C ARG A 135 -16.59 -11.17 7.89
N ILE A 136 -15.88 -10.29 7.16
CA ILE A 136 -16.13 -10.02 5.74
C ILE A 136 -15.91 -11.28 4.89
N LEU A 137 -14.86 -12.07 5.15
CA LEU A 137 -14.61 -13.33 4.43
C LEU A 137 -15.78 -14.32 4.56
N LYS A 138 -16.34 -14.45 5.77
CA LYS A 138 -17.52 -15.31 6.02
C LYS A 138 -18.74 -14.83 5.23
N GLU A 139 -19.00 -13.53 5.22
CA GLU A 139 -20.09 -12.92 4.43
C GLU A 139 -19.91 -13.14 2.93
N LEU A 140 -18.66 -13.15 2.45
CA LEU A 140 -18.32 -13.45 1.06
C LEU A 140 -18.33 -14.95 0.74
N GLY A 141 -18.73 -15.80 1.71
CA GLY A 141 -18.92 -17.24 1.54
C GLY A 141 -17.65 -18.07 1.66
N VAL A 142 -16.60 -17.56 2.32
CA VAL A 142 -15.45 -18.36 2.70
C VAL A 142 -15.78 -19.12 3.98
N SER A 143 -15.60 -20.44 3.96
CA SER A 143 -15.87 -21.30 5.13
C SER A 143 -14.91 -21.00 6.28
N GLU A 144 -15.40 -21.07 7.51
CA GLU A 144 -14.66 -20.73 8.74
C GLU A 144 -13.37 -21.54 8.91
N ASP A 145 -13.39 -22.81 8.55
CA ASP A 145 -12.24 -23.72 8.60
C ASP A 145 -11.15 -23.38 7.58
N MET A 146 -11.48 -22.55 6.56
CA MET A 146 -10.55 -22.04 5.56
C MET A 146 -9.96 -20.68 5.93
N ILE A 147 -10.26 -20.12 7.10
CA ILE A 147 -9.78 -18.83 7.56
C ILE A 147 -8.85 -19.01 8.76
N LEU A 148 -7.61 -18.62 8.59
CA LEU A 148 -6.59 -18.61 9.65
C LEU A 148 -6.28 -17.15 10.02
N LEU A 149 -6.26 -16.84 11.31
CA LEU A 149 -6.06 -15.47 11.79
C LEU A 149 -4.67 -15.29 12.37
N GLU A 150 -4.03 -14.23 11.93
CA GLU A 150 -2.90 -13.60 12.59
C GLU A 150 -3.35 -12.16 12.96
N ASN A 151 -3.69 -11.91 14.21
CA ASN A 151 -4.30 -10.66 14.68
C ASN A 151 -3.47 -9.92 15.75
N ARG A 152 -2.15 -10.18 15.83
CA ARG A 152 -1.25 -9.61 16.83
C ARG A 152 -0.20 -8.67 16.26
N SER A 153 0.07 -8.76 14.97
CA SER A 153 1.12 -7.97 14.30
C SER A 153 0.79 -6.48 14.31
N LEU A 154 1.83 -5.65 14.54
CA LEU A 154 1.76 -4.18 14.57
C LEU A 154 2.52 -3.55 13.39
N ASN A 155 3.25 -4.35 12.62
CA ASN A 155 4.05 -3.90 11.47
C ASN A 155 4.29 -5.06 10.50
N THR A 156 4.90 -4.77 9.33
CA THR A 156 5.10 -5.77 8.27
C THR A 156 6.09 -6.87 8.67
N THR A 157 7.09 -6.56 9.47
CA THR A 157 8.06 -7.55 9.97
C THR A 157 7.35 -8.59 10.85
N GLN A 158 6.49 -8.14 11.76
CA GLN A 158 5.68 -9.01 12.60
C GLN A 158 4.61 -9.77 11.79
N ASN A 159 4.01 -9.15 10.76
CA ASN A 159 3.12 -9.86 9.84
C ASN A 159 3.82 -11.07 9.23
N ALA A 160 5.05 -10.90 8.73
CA ALA A 160 5.82 -12.00 8.16
C ALA A 160 6.20 -13.05 9.21
N GLU A 161 6.66 -12.62 10.38
CA GLU A 161 7.07 -13.51 11.47
C GLU A 161 5.91 -14.38 11.96
N TYR A 162 4.77 -13.77 12.31
CA TYR A 162 3.64 -14.50 12.88
C TYR A 162 2.93 -15.35 11.82
N SER A 163 2.84 -14.89 10.57
CA SER A 163 2.37 -15.72 9.47
C SER A 163 3.28 -16.93 9.23
N THR A 164 4.61 -16.74 9.31
CA THR A 164 5.59 -17.84 9.20
C THR A 164 5.40 -18.88 10.30
N ASN A 165 5.05 -18.47 11.52
CA ASN A 165 4.74 -19.40 12.60
C ASN A 165 3.51 -20.26 12.30
N ILE A 166 2.47 -19.66 11.68
CA ILE A 166 1.29 -20.40 11.20
C ILE A 166 1.69 -21.36 10.08
N LEU A 167 2.47 -20.94 9.10
CA LEU A 167 2.97 -21.81 8.02
C LEU A 167 3.67 -23.05 8.58
N LYS A 168 4.60 -22.86 9.51
CA LYS A 168 5.36 -23.94 10.14
C LYS A 168 4.46 -24.90 10.93
N SER A 169 3.53 -24.37 11.73
CA SER A 169 2.61 -25.19 12.55
C SER A 169 1.66 -26.05 11.71
N ARG A 170 1.24 -25.53 10.56
CA ARG A 170 0.32 -26.17 9.61
C ARG A 170 1.07 -26.94 8.50
N LYS A 171 2.40 -26.86 8.44
CA LYS A 171 3.27 -27.50 7.44
C LYS A 171 3.00 -27.02 6.01
N TYR A 172 2.55 -25.78 5.83
CA TYR A 172 2.44 -25.15 4.50
C TYR A 172 3.82 -24.86 3.92
N LYS A 173 3.97 -25.08 2.62
CA LYS A 173 5.27 -24.98 1.92
C LYS A 173 5.29 -24.01 0.76
N GLN A 174 4.13 -23.72 0.18
CA GLN A 174 3.98 -22.87 -1.00
C GLN A 174 2.98 -21.74 -0.77
N PRO A 175 3.31 -20.77 0.10
CA PRO A 175 2.41 -19.67 0.42
C PRO A 175 2.31 -18.69 -0.73
N LEU A 176 1.08 -18.35 -1.12
CA LEU A 176 0.74 -17.30 -2.09
C LEU A 176 0.55 -15.99 -1.33
N LEU A 177 1.45 -15.03 -1.52
CA LEU A 177 1.43 -13.75 -0.83
C LEU A 177 0.63 -12.70 -1.61
N VAL A 178 -0.48 -12.24 -1.04
CA VAL A 178 -1.36 -11.21 -1.60
C VAL A 178 -1.18 -9.91 -0.84
N THR A 179 -0.71 -8.88 -1.51
CA THR A 179 -0.62 -7.51 -0.99
C THR A 179 -0.61 -6.51 -2.15
N SER A 180 -0.69 -5.21 -1.86
CA SER A 180 -0.63 -4.17 -2.90
C SER A 180 0.70 -4.22 -3.65
N ALA A 181 0.64 -3.96 -4.95
CA ALA A 181 1.81 -4.04 -5.84
C ALA A 181 2.95 -3.14 -5.35
N PHE A 182 2.66 -1.91 -4.91
CA PHE A 182 3.66 -0.98 -4.37
C PHE A 182 4.34 -1.48 -3.08
N HIS A 183 3.69 -2.38 -2.34
CA HIS A 183 4.17 -2.92 -1.07
C HIS A 183 4.87 -4.29 -1.22
N MET A 184 4.72 -4.96 -2.36
CA MET A 184 5.11 -6.35 -2.56
C MET A 184 6.61 -6.59 -2.30
N GLU A 185 7.49 -5.70 -2.76
CA GLU A 185 8.93 -5.87 -2.57
C GLU A 185 9.30 -5.95 -1.08
N ARG A 186 8.80 -5.03 -0.26
CA ARG A 186 9.08 -5.04 1.19
C ARG A 186 8.49 -6.26 1.88
N ALA A 187 7.31 -6.70 1.48
CA ALA A 187 6.69 -7.90 2.02
C ALA A 187 7.52 -9.15 1.71
N VAL A 188 7.94 -9.34 0.46
CA VAL A 188 8.79 -10.48 0.05
C VAL A 188 10.12 -10.47 0.80
N VAL A 189 10.77 -9.31 0.96
CA VAL A 189 12.02 -9.19 1.72
C VAL A 189 11.85 -9.67 3.15
N ASN A 190 10.74 -9.32 3.82
CA ASN A 190 10.48 -9.77 5.20
C ASN A 190 10.32 -11.30 5.29
N PHE A 191 9.60 -11.94 4.37
CA PHE A 191 9.45 -13.40 4.36
C PHE A 191 10.77 -14.11 4.04
N ASN A 192 11.54 -13.61 3.06
CA ASN A 192 12.84 -14.18 2.68
C ASN A 192 13.84 -14.15 3.84
N LYS A 193 13.86 -13.11 4.68
CA LYS A 193 14.68 -13.04 5.89
C LYS A 193 14.36 -14.15 6.91
N LEU A 194 13.15 -14.66 6.89
CA LEU A 194 12.70 -15.77 7.74
C LEU A 194 12.88 -17.15 7.09
N GLY A 195 13.52 -17.17 5.90
CA GLY A 195 13.74 -18.39 5.12
C GLY A 195 12.46 -18.96 4.49
N VAL A 196 11.48 -18.09 4.21
CA VAL A 196 10.21 -18.47 3.58
C VAL A 196 10.16 -17.88 2.17
N ASP A 197 10.19 -18.76 1.17
CA ASP A 197 9.95 -18.37 -0.21
C ASP A 197 8.43 -18.28 -0.45
N VAL A 198 7.95 -17.08 -0.73
CA VAL A 198 6.54 -16.82 -1.03
C VAL A 198 6.35 -16.67 -2.54
N ILE A 199 5.18 -17.07 -3.04
CA ILE A 199 4.77 -16.78 -4.42
C ILE A 199 4.11 -15.41 -4.43
N PRO A 200 4.71 -14.35 -5.03
CA PRO A 200 4.12 -13.02 -5.03
C PRO A 200 2.86 -12.97 -5.91
N TYR A 201 1.79 -12.40 -5.36
CA TYR A 201 0.58 -12.08 -6.12
C TYR A 201 0.21 -10.60 -5.86
N PRO A 202 0.87 -9.66 -6.55
CA PRO A 202 0.57 -8.25 -6.40
C PRO A 202 -0.83 -7.93 -6.90
N CYS A 203 -1.52 -7.05 -6.15
CA CYS A 203 -2.84 -6.55 -6.48
C CYS A 203 -2.94 -5.06 -6.09
N ASP A 204 -4.14 -4.47 -6.15
CA ASP A 204 -4.38 -3.10 -5.70
C ASP A 204 -3.38 -2.11 -6.34
N TYR A 205 -3.29 -2.15 -7.67
CA TYR A 205 -2.45 -1.24 -8.45
C TYR A 205 -3.02 0.17 -8.44
N MET A 206 -2.17 1.15 -8.22
CA MET A 206 -2.52 2.58 -8.20
C MET A 206 -2.43 3.24 -9.57
N VAL A 207 -1.61 2.65 -10.48
CA VAL A 207 -1.40 3.21 -11.82
C VAL A 207 -1.52 2.13 -12.91
N ASN A 208 -1.88 2.57 -14.11
CA ASN A 208 -1.92 1.68 -15.27
C ASN A 208 -0.50 1.26 -15.68
N LYS A 209 -0.33 0.03 -16.13
CA LYS A 209 0.91 -0.46 -16.73
C LYS A 209 1.28 0.36 -17.97
N GLU A 210 0.33 0.55 -18.88
CA GLU A 210 0.51 1.43 -20.02
C GLU A 210 0.20 2.88 -19.65
N LYS A 211 1.18 3.77 -19.89
CA LYS A 211 1.10 5.18 -19.51
C LYS A 211 0.98 6.05 -20.76
N VAL A 212 -0.22 6.50 -21.05
CA VAL A 212 -0.48 7.46 -22.14
C VAL A 212 -0.30 8.89 -21.59
N PHE A 213 0.45 9.72 -22.32
CA PHE A 213 0.60 11.13 -21.98
C PHE A 213 -0.62 11.91 -22.41
N HIS A 214 -1.11 12.75 -21.52
CA HIS A 214 -2.05 13.84 -21.78
C HIS A 214 -1.75 15.01 -20.86
N TYR A 215 -2.04 16.23 -21.32
CA TYR A 215 -1.63 17.46 -20.64
C TYR A 215 -2.14 17.58 -19.20
N ASN A 216 -3.31 17.03 -18.89
CA ASN A 216 -3.86 17.02 -17.52
C ASN A 216 -2.94 16.32 -16.51
N ARG A 217 -2.03 15.44 -16.96
CA ARG A 217 -1.07 14.78 -16.06
C ARG A 217 0.00 15.73 -15.51
N LEU A 218 0.17 16.91 -16.10
CA LEU A 218 1.05 17.97 -15.60
C LEU A 218 0.39 18.83 -14.53
N ALA A 219 -0.93 18.69 -14.35
CA ALA A 219 -1.64 19.44 -13.36
C ALA A 219 -1.38 18.87 -11.94
N PRO A 220 -1.13 19.76 -10.95
CA PRO A 220 -0.93 19.34 -9.55
C PRO A 220 -2.21 18.73 -8.97
N SER A 221 -2.06 17.64 -8.20
CA SER A 221 -3.15 16.98 -7.49
C SER A 221 -2.70 16.42 -6.14
N SER A 222 -3.64 16.33 -5.18
CA SER A 222 -3.39 15.73 -3.86
C SER A 222 -3.07 14.25 -3.99
N GLN A 223 -3.73 13.54 -4.89
CA GLN A 223 -3.48 12.13 -5.17
C GLN A 223 -2.04 11.90 -5.68
N ALA A 224 -1.53 12.79 -6.54
CA ALA A 224 -0.15 12.68 -7.01
C ALA A 224 0.87 12.88 -5.87
N LEU A 225 0.61 13.82 -4.95
CA LEU A 225 1.43 13.99 -3.76
C LEU A 225 1.38 12.74 -2.86
N GLU A 226 0.21 12.16 -2.67
CA GLU A 226 0.04 10.92 -1.91
C GLU A 226 0.86 9.78 -2.53
N PHE A 227 0.78 9.57 -3.84
CA PHE A 227 1.56 8.56 -4.55
C PHE A 227 3.07 8.79 -4.42
N THR A 228 3.51 10.04 -4.53
CA THR A 228 4.92 10.41 -4.33
C THR A 228 5.35 10.12 -2.88
N ALA A 229 4.51 10.43 -1.90
CA ALA A 229 4.78 10.14 -0.49
C ALA A 229 4.86 8.62 -0.22
N ILE A 230 3.93 7.84 -0.77
CA ILE A 230 3.96 6.36 -0.68
C ILE A 230 5.26 5.82 -1.28
N TYR A 231 5.66 6.31 -2.46
CA TYR A 231 6.91 5.90 -3.10
C TYR A 231 8.13 6.13 -2.20
N LEU A 232 8.27 7.33 -1.65
CA LEU A 232 9.39 7.68 -0.77
C LEU A 232 9.37 6.84 0.51
N GLN A 233 8.19 6.67 1.09
CA GLN A 233 8.00 5.93 2.33
C GLN A 233 8.30 4.44 2.16
N GLU A 234 7.82 3.80 1.08
CA GLU A 234 8.07 2.38 0.83
C GLU A 234 9.54 2.11 0.48
N ASN A 235 10.20 2.99 -0.30
CA ASN A 235 11.64 2.85 -0.55
C ASN A 235 12.45 2.96 0.74
N LEU A 236 12.15 3.95 1.60
CA LEU A 236 12.83 4.11 2.87
C LEU A 236 12.62 2.89 3.78
N ARG A 237 11.37 2.43 3.92
CA ARG A 237 11.03 1.26 4.73
C ARG A 237 11.69 -0.01 4.19
N THR A 238 11.70 -0.21 2.87
CA THR A 238 12.37 -1.35 2.24
C THR A 238 13.88 -1.31 2.48
N PHE A 239 14.50 -0.12 2.40
CA PHE A 239 15.91 0.06 2.73
C PHE A 239 16.19 -0.29 4.20
N VAL A 240 15.39 0.23 5.13
CA VAL A 240 15.51 -0.10 6.57
C VAL A 240 15.37 -1.61 6.79
N THR A 241 14.33 -2.21 6.20
CA THR A 241 14.14 -3.67 6.29
C THR A 241 15.32 -4.45 5.71
N LYS A 242 15.90 -4.03 4.59
CA LYS A 242 17.02 -4.77 3.95
C LYS A 242 18.34 -4.71 4.74
N TYR A 243 18.64 -3.56 5.35
CA TYR A 243 19.99 -3.25 5.80
C TYR A 243 20.13 -2.95 7.30
N ILE A 244 19.03 -2.71 8.01
CA ILE A 244 19.06 -2.27 9.42
C ILE A 244 18.36 -3.28 10.33
N GLU A 245 17.23 -3.84 9.94
CA GLU A 245 16.50 -4.91 10.65
C GLU A 245 17.02 -6.30 10.26
#